data_886c5ef3b40e750ffadb803b95b11dab
#
_entry.id   886c5ef3b40e750ffadb803b95b11dab
#
_cell.length_a   1.000
_cell.length_b   1.000
_cell.length_c   1.000
_cell.angle_alpha   90.00
_cell.angle_beta   90.00
_cell.angle_gamma   90.00
#
_symmetry.space_group_name_H-M   'P 1'
#
loop_
_entity.id
_entity.type
_entity.pdbx_description
1 polymer ?
#
loop_
_entity_poly.entity_id
_entity_poly.type
_entity_poly.pdbx_seq_one_letter_code
_entity_poly.pdbx_strand_id
1 'polypeptide(L)'
;MSVLGNSKAPLHNVYNTWLVVFGIILVVFNFKIYSIVSESSRLIAVILFTVLLIYAIGGCILSGLFSVGEVKSLDTLSEKIHGYGSVIAFMCLTFAPILIGVYAYKINDIKFLFFCVVCFIIAILCFSCFVMGDKPDYKNTLLAFEGLWQRLFLLFMYLPLGCLVLFEK
;
A
#
# COMPACT_ATOMS: atom_id res chain seq x y z
N MET A 1 11.84 -3.60 -2.00
CA MET A 1 11.16 -4.02 -3.26
C MET A 1 11.55 -3.18 -4.47
N SER A 2 11.84 -1.90 -4.33
CA SER A 2 12.28 -1.04 -5.44
C SER A 2 13.49 -1.58 -6.21
N VAL A 3 14.40 -2.28 -5.55
CA VAL A 3 15.58 -2.93 -6.20
C VAL A 3 15.17 -3.92 -7.31
N LEU A 4 14.03 -4.58 -7.21
CA LEU A 4 13.52 -5.51 -8.24
C LEU A 4 13.06 -4.77 -9.52
N GLY A 5 12.65 -3.52 -9.39
CA GLY A 5 12.25 -2.66 -10.51
C GLY A 5 13.42 -1.95 -11.20
N ASN A 6 14.65 -2.12 -10.71
CA ASN A 6 15.84 -1.55 -11.31
C ASN A 6 16.13 -2.17 -12.69
N SER A 7 16.47 -1.36 -13.67
CA SER A 7 16.74 -1.79 -15.06
C SER A 7 17.82 -2.86 -15.21
N LYS A 8 18.72 -3.00 -14.23
CA LYS A 8 19.77 -4.04 -14.20
C LYS A 8 19.34 -5.33 -13.48
N ALA A 9 18.19 -5.35 -12.80
CA ALA A 9 17.70 -6.56 -12.17
C ALA A 9 17.23 -7.56 -13.25
N PRO A 10 17.58 -8.85 -13.14
CA PRO A 10 17.33 -9.84 -14.19
C PRO A 10 15.83 -10.03 -14.51
N LEU A 11 14.94 -9.75 -13.56
CA LEU A 11 13.48 -9.88 -13.70
C LEU A 11 12.75 -8.53 -13.65
N HIS A 12 13.43 -7.42 -13.91
CA HIS A 12 12.83 -6.08 -13.77
C HIS A 12 11.57 -5.90 -14.65
N ASN A 13 11.58 -6.37 -15.89
CA ASN A 13 10.44 -6.27 -16.79
C ASN A 13 9.22 -7.04 -16.24
N VAL A 14 9.43 -8.26 -15.74
CA VAL A 14 8.37 -9.08 -15.14
C VAL A 14 7.78 -8.38 -13.91
N TYR A 15 8.65 -7.87 -13.04
CA TYR A 15 8.24 -7.18 -11.83
C TYR A 15 7.48 -5.88 -12.14
N ASN A 16 7.99 -5.07 -13.07
CA ASN A 16 7.37 -3.79 -13.44
C ASN A 16 6.03 -4.02 -14.16
N THR A 17 5.96 -4.99 -15.06
CA THR A 17 4.68 -5.37 -15.70
C THR A 17 3.67 -5.86 -14.67
N TRP A 18 4.11 -6.68 -13.70
CA TRP A 18 3.26 -7.12 -12.60
C TRP A 18 2.71 -5.95 -11.78
N LEU A 19 3.53 -4.95 -11.46
CA LEU A 19 3.08 -3.76 -10.72
C LEU A 19 2.00 -2.99 -11.50
N VAL A 20 2.18 -2.79 -12.80
CA VAL A 20 1.19 -2.09 -13.65
C VAL A 20 -0.12 -2.88 -13.68
N VAL A 21 -0.06 -4.19 -13.97
CA VAL A 21 -1.25 -5.06 -14.00
C VAL A 21 -1.96 -5.06 -12.65
N PHE A 22 -1.20 -5.21 -11.56
CA PHE A 22 -1.76 -5.18 -10.21
C PHE A 22 -2.43 -3.83 -9.89
N GLY A 23 -1.81 -2.71 -10.31
CA GLY A 23 -2.39 -1.38 -10.15
C GLY A 23 -3.71 -1.22 -10.90
N ILE A 24 -3.81 -1.74 -12.14
CA ILE A 24 -5.05 -1.73 -12.93
C ILE A 24 -6.13 -2.58 -12.22
N ILE A 25 -5.78 -3.77 -11.74
CA ILE A 25 -6.70 -4.63 -10.99
C ILE A 25 -7.21 -3.89 -9.74
N LEU A 26 -6.33 -3.21 -9.01
CA LEU A 26 -6.72 -2.42 -7.83
C LEU A 26 -7.68 -1.28 -8.19
N VAL A 27 -7.48 -0.59 -9.31
CA VAL A 27 -8.41 0.45 -9.78
C VAL A 27 -9.80 -0.14 -10.02
N VAL A 28 -9.89 -1.27 -10.71
CA VAL A 28 -11.18 -1.96 -10.95
C VAL A 28 -11.82 -2.41 -9.64
N PHE A 29 -11.03 -3.02 -8.76
CA PHE A 29 -11.49 -3.51 -7.46
C PHE A 29 -11.97 -2.38 -6.54
N ASN A 30 -11.39 -1.20 -6.68
CA ASN A 30 -11.76 -0.02 -5.90
C ASN A 30 -13.23 0.41 -6.14
N PHE A 31 -13.77 0.21 -7.34
CA PHE A 31 -15.18 0.48 -7.61
C PHE A 31 -16.10 -0.47 -6.81
N LYS A 32 -15.71 -1.73 -6.64
CA LYS A 32 -16.46 -2.69 -5.80
C LYS A 32 -16.44 -2.24 -4.33
N ILE A 33 -15.27 -1.85 -3.81
CA ILE A 33 -15.13 -1.33 -2.45
C ILE A 33 -15.99 -0.07 -2.25
N TYR A 34 -15.96 0.83 -3.22
CA TYR A 34 -16.79 2.05 -3.20
C TYR A 34 -18.29 1.69 -3.12
N SER A 35 -18.76 0.76 -3.95
CA SER A 35 -20.15 0.29 -3.92
C SER A 35 -20.57 -0.16 -2.53
N ILE A 36 -19.77 -1.06 -1.92
CA ILE A 36 -20.04 -1.62 -0.59
C ILE A 36 -20.13 -0.51 0.47
N VAL A 37 -19.10 0.33 0.55
CA VAL A 37 -18.98 1.32 1.62
C VAL A 37 -19.99 2.46 1.47
N SER A 38 -20.35 2.80 0.22
CA SER A 38 -21.28 3.90 -0.09
C SER A 38 -22.71 3.65 0.38
N GLU A 39 -23.12 2.40 0.53
CA GLU A 39 -24.43 2.02 1.09
C GLU A 39 -24.60 2.54 2.52
N SER A 40 -23.54 2.56 3.30
CA SER A 40 -23.56 3.03 4.69
C SER A 40 -23.06 4.46 4.84
N SER A 41 -22.07 4.88 4.04
CA SER A 41 -21.50 6.23 4.11
C SER A 41 -20.78 6.63 2.83
N ARG A 42 -21.42 7.52 2.08
CA ARG A 42 -20.83 8.09 0.85
C ARG A 42 -19.52 8.83 1.13
N LEU A 43 -19.42 9.56 2.26
CA LEU A 43 -18.21 10.29 2.61
C LEU A 43 -17.01 9.34 2.82
N ILE A 44 -17.19 8.28 3.61
CA ILE A 44 -16.12 7.29 3.85
C ILE A 44 -15.77 6.59 2.54
N ALA A 45 -16.77 6.25 1.71
CA ALA A 45 -16.55 5.62 0.42
C ALA A 45 -15.69 6.49 -0.52
N VAL A 46 -15.97 7.79 -0.61
CA VAL A 46 -15.19 8.73 -1.44
C VAL A 46 -13.76 8.86 -0.93
N ILE A 47 -13.57 9.02 0.38
CA ILE A 47 -12.23 9.15 0.97
C ILE A 47 -11.43 7.85 0.74
N LEU A 48 -12.00 6.69 1.04
CA LEU A 48 -11.36 5.40 0.85
C LEU A 48 -11.04 5.15 -0.64
N PHE A 49 -11.97 5.44 -1.54
CA PHE A 49 -11.77 5.36 -2.98
C PHE A 49 -10.58 6.21 -3.43
N THR A 50 -10.48 7.45 -2.95
CA THR A 50 -9.39 8.37 -3.29
C THR A 50 -8.05 7.84 -2.78
N VAL A 51 -7.99 7.36 -1.54
CA VAL A 51 -6.79 6.77 -0.93
C VAL A 51 -6.29 5.57 -1.73
N LEU A 52 -7.19 4.65 -2.09
CA LEU A 52 -6.85 3.46 -2.86
C LEU A 52 -6.47 3.81 -4.31
N LEU A 53 -7.10 4.82 -4.91
CA LEU A 53 -6.75 5.30 -6.24
C LEU A 53 -5.35 5.91 -6.28
N ILE A 54 -5.00 6.75 -5.29
CA ILE A 54 -3.65 7.32 -5.15
C ILE A 54 -2.62 6.18 -5.02
N TYR A 55 -2.94 5.14 -4.24
CA TYR A 55 -2.04 4.01 -4.10
C TYR A 55 -1.92 3.19 -5.39
N ALA A 56 -3.02 2.89 -6.07
CA ALA A 56 -3.01 2.12 -7.31
C ALA A 56 -2.22 2.84 -8.42
N ILE A 57 -2.39 4.16 -8.53
CA ILE A 57 -1.67 4.96 -9.53
C ILE A 57 -0.21 5.19 -9.09
N GLY A 58 0.03 5.79 -7.93
CA GLY A 58 1.36 6.20 -7.48
C GLY A 58 2.25 5.04 -7.07
N GLY A 59 1.71 4.14 -6.25
CA GLY A 59 2.45 3.02 -5.68
C GLY A 59 2.63 1.83 -6.61
N CYS A 60 1.73 1.66 -7.60
CA CYS A 60 1.76 0.52 -8.51
C CYS A 60 2.03 0.95 -9.96
N ILE A 61 1.10 1.67 -10.61
CA ILE A 61 1.21 1.97 -12.06
C ILE A 61 2.44 2.83 -12.35
N LEU A 62 2.56 3.99 -11.71
CA LEU A 62 3.71 4.87 -11.93
C LEU A 62 5.02 4.21 -11.50
N SER A 63 5.00 3.46 -10.39
CA SER A 63 6.18 2.73 -9.93
C SER A 63 6.60 1.61 -10.87
N GLY A 64 5.68 1.01 -11.63
CA GLY A 64 5.99 0.02 -12.65
C GLY A 64 6.41 0.62 -13.99
N LEU A 65 5.92 1.82 -14.34
CA LEU A 65 6.29 2.51 -15.59
C LEU A 65 7.62 3.25 -15.50
N PHE A 66 7.95 3.79 -14.32
CA PHE A 66 9.15 4.57 -14.07
C PHE A 66 10.13 3.77 -13.20
N SER A 67 11.21 3.31 -13.81
CA SER A 67 12.23 2.49 -13.14
C SER A 67 13.05 3.33 -12.14
N VAL A 68 13.56 2.64 -11.12
CA VAL A 68 14.52 3.20 -10.15
C VAL A 68 15.94 3.03 -10.65
N GLY A 69 16.81 4.01 -10.38
CA GLY A 69 18.24 3.91 -10.61
C GLY A 69 18.93 2.94 -9.63
N GLU A 70 20.24 2.72 -9.83
CA GLU A 70 21.05 1.83 -8.97
C GLU A 70 21.28 2.41 -7.57
N VAL A 71 21.38 3.72 -7.50
CA VAL A 71 21.56 4.47 -6.25
C VAL A 71 20.22 5.05 -5.87
N LYS A 72 19.91 5.11 -4.57
CA LYS A 72 18.69 5.78 -4.04
C LYS A 72 18.83 7.32 -4.20
N SER A 73 19.28 7.78 -5.39
CA SER A 73 19.29 9.19 -5.75
C SER A 73 17.96 9.55 -6.43
N LEU A 74 17.58 10.79 -6.38
CA LEU A 74 16.41 11.33 -7.08
C LEU A 74 16.87 12.31 -8.15
N ASP A 75 17.82 11.89 -8.99
CA ASP A 75 18.46 12.77 -9.96
C ASP A 75 17.63 12.90 -11.23
N THR A 76 17.11 11.78 -11.73
CA THR A 76 16.30 11.75 -12.96
C THR A 76 14.81 11.99 -12.68
N LEU A 77 14.07 12.43 -13.70
CA LEU A 77 12.62 12.60 -13.62
C LEU A 77 11.92 11.28 -13.31
N SER A 78 12.40 10.15 -13.88
CA SER A 78 11.89 8.81 -13.62
C SER A 78 11.99 8.44 -12.13
N GLU A 79 13.17 8.66 -11.54
CA GLU A 79 13.41 8.37 -10.12
C GLU A 79 12.56 9.26 -9.20
N LYS A 80 12.37 10.53 -9.55
CA LYS A 80 11.49 11.45 -8.81
C LYS A 80 10.05 10.99 -8.86
N ILE A 81 9.52 10.64 -10.03
CA ILE A 81 8.14 10.16 -10.19
C ILE A 81 7.94 8.88 -9.39
N HIS A 82 8.84 7.90 -9.52
CA HIS A 82 8.79 6.66 -8.76
C HIS A 82 8.88 6.92 -7.25
N GLY A 83 9.87 7.67 -6.81
CA GLY A 83 10.14 7.93 -5.40
C GLY A 83 9.01 8.68 -4.71
N TYR A 84 8.64 9.86 -5.20
CA TYR A 84 7.56 10.66 -4.62
C TYR A 84 6.20 9.98 -4.76
N GLY A 85 5.92 9.39 -5.94
CA GLY A 85 4.68 8.64 -6.18
C GLY A 85 4.51 7.50 -5.18
N SER A 86 5.55 6.70 -4.98
CA SER A 86 5.54 5.60 -4.00
C SER A 86 5.35 6.10 -2.57
N VAL A 87 6.10 7.12 -2.14
CA VAL A 87 6.03 7.65 -0.77
C VAL A 87 4.62 8.15 -0.46
N ILE A 88 4.06 9.02 -1.31
CA ILE A 88 2.70 9.55 -1.14
C ILE A 88 1.68 8.40 -1.14
N ALA A 89 1.81 7.45 -2.05
CA ALA A 89 0.92 6.32 -2.17
C ALA A 89 0.91 5.44 -0.91
N PHE A 90 2.08 5.09 -0.39
CA PHE A 90 2.21 4.30 0.85
C PHE A 90 1.68 5.05 2.06
N MET A 91 1.97 6.34 2.18
CA MET A 91 1.43 7.17 3.26
C MET A 91 -0.10 7.23 3.21
N CYS A 92 -0.69 7.41 2.04
CA CYS A 92 -2.16 7.39 1.88
C CYS A 92 -2.75 6.02 2.23
N LEU A 93 -2.16 4.92 1.72
CA LEU A 93 -2.64 3.56 2.00
C LEU A 93 -2.68 3.24 3.49
N THR A 94 -1.76 3.82 4.28
CA THR A 94 -1.71 3.64 5.74
C THR A 94 -3.04 3.95 6.42
N PHE A 95 -3.85 4.84 5.86
CA PHE A 95 -5.16 5.20 6.42
C PHE A 95 -6.29 4.24 6.03
N ALA A 96 -6.10 3.34 5.07
CA ALA A 96 -7.15 2.44 4.61
C ALA A 96 -7.77 1.57 5.72
N PRO A 97 -7.00 0.88 6.62
CA PRO A 97 -7.59 0.09 7.70
C PRO A 97 -8.44 0.91 8.66
N ILE A 98 -8.03 2.14 8.98
CA ILE A 98 -8.79 3.02 9.88
C ILE A 98 -10.09 3.47 9.21
N LEU A 99 -10.07 3.82 7.92
CA LEU A 99 -11.28 4.19 7.19
C LEU A 99 -12.28 3.03 7.13
N ILE A 100 -11.80 1.80 6.93
CA ILE A 100 -12.62 0.59 6.98
C ILE A 100 -13.13 0.35 8.41
N GLY A 101 -12.32 0.61 9.43
CA GLY A 101 -12.73 0.55 10.83
C GLY A 101 -13.86 1.53 11.15
N VAL A 102 -13.80 2.77 10.65
CA VAL A 102 -14.88 3.76 10.78
C VAL A 102 -16.16 3.29 10.07
N TYR A 103 -16.03 2.66 8.89
CA TYR A 103 -17.15 2.01 8.23
C TYR A 103 -17.74 0.88 9.09
N ALA A 104 -16.88 -0.03 9.61
CA ALA A 104 -17.31 -1.13 10.49
C ALA A 104 -18.05 -0.62 11.73
N TYR A 105 -17.59 0.47 12.34
CA TYR A 105 -18.29 1.13 13.44
C TYR A 105 -19.69 1.60 13.04
N LYS A 106 -19.83 2.19 11.84
CA LYS A 106 -21.14 2.68 11.35
C LYS A 106 -22.15 1.56 11.10
N ILE A 107 -21.71 0.38 10.70
CA ILE A 107 -22.57 -0.80 10.51
C ILE A 107 -22.73 -1.63 11.79
N ASN A 108 -22.23 -1.14 12.94
CA ASN A 108 -22.23 -1.81 14.25
C ASN A 108 -21.47 -3.15 14.27
N ASP A 109 -20.51 -3.38 13.38
CA ASP A 109 -19.63 -4.55 13.43
C ASP A 109 -18.37 -4.25 14.27
N ILE A 110 -18.51 -4.37 15.58
CA ILE A 110 -17.43 -4.10 16.54
C ILE A 110 -16.27 -5.09 16.39
N LYS A 111 -16.53 -6.33 15.96
CA LYS A 111 -15.46 -7.32 15.75
C LYS A 111 -14.57 -6.93 14.57
N PHE A 112 -15.19 -6.51 13.48
CA PHE A 112 -14.47 -6.04 12.30
C PHE A 112 -13.75 -4.71 12.57
N LEU A 113 -14.35 -3.79 13.32
CA LEU A 113 -13.67 -2.58 13.80
C LEU A 113 -12.38 -2.93 14.56
N PHE A 114 -12.48 -3.82 15.56
CA PHE A 114 -11.31 -4.23 16.35
C PHE A 114 -10.22 -4.85 15.47
N PHE A 115 -10.59 -5.72 14.54
CA PHE A 115 -9.66 -6.30 13.57
C PHE A 115 -8.96 -5.22 12.73
N CYS A 116 -9.67 -4.23 12.23
CA CYS A 116 -9.11 -3.11 11.46
C CYS A 116 -8.10 -2.30 12.28
N VAL A 117 -8.41 -2.02 13.55
CA VAL A 117 -7.53 -1.29 14.47
C VAL A 117 -6.25 -2.09 14.73
N VAL A 118 -6.35 -3.39 14.97
CA VAL A 118 -5.18 -4.27 15.17
C VAL A 118 -4.31 -4.29 13.91
N CYS A 119 -4.91 -4.46 12.73
CA CYS A 119 -4.18 -4.41 11.47
C CYS A 119 -3.46 -3.07 11.27
N PHE A 120 -4.11 -1.96 11.58
CA PHE A 120 -3.51 -0.63 11.50
C PHE A 120 -2.29 -0.50 12.42
N ILE A 121 -2.40 -0.91 13.69
CA ILE A 121 -1.29 -0.83 14.66
C ILE A 121 -0.10 -1.67 14.18
N ILE A 122 -0.33 -2.91 13.76
CA ILE A 122 0.74 -3.79 13.27
C ILE A 122 1.37 -3.20 12.00
N ALA A 123 0.57 -2.65 11.11
CA ALA A 123 1.08 -2.03 9.89
C ALA A 123 1.99 -0.82 10.20
N ILE A 124 1.61 0.06 11.14
CA ILE A 124 2.45 1.18 11.57
C ILE A 124 3.79 0.69 12.17
N LEU A 125 3.75 -0.37 12.98
CA LEU A 125 4.96 -0.98 13.53
C LEU A 125 5.86 -1.53 12.42
N CYS A 126 5.30 -2.27 11.46
CA CYS A 126 6.05 -2.79 10.31
C CYS A 126 6.62 -1.66 9.44
N PHE A 127 5.86 -0.57 9.23
CA PHE A 127 6.33 0.60 8.49
C PHE A 127 7.50 1.28 9.20
N SER A 128 7.42 1.43 10.53
CA SER A 128 8.51 1.97 11.34
C SER A 128 9.77 1.10 11.22
N CYS A 129 9.64 -0.22 11.30
CA CYS A 129 10.74 -1.15 11.10
C CYS A 129 11.34 -1.04 9.68
N PHE A 130 10.50 -0.87 8.66
CA PHE A 130 10.93 -0.65 7.27
C PHE A 130 11.77 0.62 7.13
N VAL A 131 11.32 1.74 7.72
CA VAL A 131 12.05 3.03 7.67
C VAL A 131 13.36 2.97 8.47
N MET A 132 13.34 2.26 9.61
CA MET A 132 14.56 2.09 10.44
C MET A 132 15.58 1.20 9.73
N GLY A 133 15.15 0.16 9.02
CA GLY A 133 16.03 -0.77 8.31
C GLY A 133 16.91 -0.12 7.25
N ASP A 134 16.50 1.02 6.70
CA ASP A 134 17.29 1.78 5.73
C ASP A 134 18.49 2.52 6.36
N LYS A 135 18.51 2.68 7.69
CA LYS A 135 19.57 3.43 8.39
C LYS A 135 20.81 2.55 8.64
N PRO A 136 22.02 3.13 8.50
CA PRO A 136 23.28 2.41 8.70
C PRO A 136 23.41 1.69 10.05
N ASP A 137 22.85 2.28 11.10
CA ASP A 137 22.95 1.80 12.49
C ASP A 137 22.26 0.45 12.71
N TYR A 138 21.31 0.08 11.84
CA TYR A 138 20.52 -1.15 11.97
C TYR A 138 20.90 -2.25 10.98
N LYS A 139 21.98 -2.08 10.18
CA LYS A 139 22.41 -3.05 9.14
C LYS A 139 22.69 -4.45 9.64
N ASN A 140 23.07 -4.61 10.91
CA ASN A 140 23.39 -5.92 11.54
C ASN A 140 22.24 -6.44 12.42
N THR A 141 21.04 -5.92 12.29
CA THR A 141 19.86 -6.32 13.05
C THR A 141 18.79 -6.93 12.17
N LEU A 142 17.74 -7.50 12.78
CA LEU A 142 16.55 -7.96 12.06
C LEU A 142 15.86 -6.85 11.27
N LEU A 143 16.07 -5.58 11.65
CA LEU A 143 15.51 -4.43 10.96
C LEU A 143 16.09 -4.25 9.56
N ALA A 144 17.30 -4.75 9.28
CA ALA A 144 17.93 -4.69 7.96
C ALA A 144 17.12 -5.40 6.84
N PHE A 145 16.17 -6.27 7.21
CA PHE A 145 15.28 -6.94 6.24
C PHE A 145 14.15 -6.02 5.75
N GLU A 146 14.50 -4.85 5.19
CA GLU A 146 13.55 -3.85 4.67
C GLU A 146 12.43 -4.48 3.82
N GLY A 147 12.79 -5.40 2.91
CA GLY A 147 11.83 -6.06 2.03
C GLY A 147 10.80 -6.92 2.77
N LEU A 148 11.15 -7.50 3.92
CA LEU A 148 10.23 -8.25 4.78
C LEU A 148 9.23 -7.30 5.42
N TRP A 149 9.72 -6.25 6.07
CA TRP A 149 8.89 -5.27 6.76
C TRP A 149 7.92 -4.57 5.81
N GLN A 150 8.36 -4.25 4.60
CA GLN A 150 7.50 -3.66 3.58
C GLN A 150 6.37 -4.62 3.15
N ARG A 151 6.64 -5.93 3.01
CA ARG A 151 5.61 -6.92 2.66
C ARG A 151 4.62 -7.13 3.80
N LEU A 152 5.10 -7.20 5.04
CA LEU A 152 4.24 -7.31 6.23
C LEU A 152 3.36 -6.06 6.37
N PHE A 153 3.91 -4.87 6.21
CA PHE A 153 3.16 -3.63 6.16
C PHE A 153 2.01 -3.71 5.15
N LEU A 154 2.31 -4.05 3.89
CA LEU A 154 1.29 -4.20 2.84
C LEU A 154 0.26 -5.27 3.17
N LEU A 155 0.67 -6.41 3.71
CA LEU A 155 -0.24 -7.47 4.12
C LEU A 155 -1.30 -6.95 5.09
N PHE A 156 -0.88 -6.26 6.17
CA PHE A 156 -1.80 -5.73 7.17
C PHE A 156 -2.65 -4.56 6.65
N MET A 157 -2.22 -3.85 5.61
CA MET A 157 -3.06 -2.87 4.93
C MET A 157 -4.12 -3.53 4.05
N TYR A 158 -3.81 -4.65 3.38
CA TYR A 158 -4.74 -5.33 2.48
C TYR A 158 -5.70 -6.28 3.19
N LEU A 159 -5.35 -6.84 4.35
CA LEU A 159 -6.22 -7.77 5.08
C LEU A 159 -7.62 -7.20 5.34
N PRO A 160 -7.80 -5.97 5.88
CA PRO A 160 -9.13 -5.39 6.05
C PRO A 160 -9.89 -5.19 4.74
N LEU A 161 -9.19 -4.82 3.65
CA LEU A 161 -9.79 -4.67 2.32
C LEU A 161 -10.30 -6.00 1.78
N GLY A 162 -9.49 -7.06 1.91
CA GLY A 162 -9.88 -8.41 1.50
C GLY A 162 -11.07 -8.92 2.32
N CYS A 163 -11.04 -8.75 3.63
CA CYS A 163 -12.13 -9.14 4.51
C CYS A 163 -13.44 -8.39 4.18
N LEU A 164 -13.35 -7.09 3.94
CA LEU A 164 -14.50 -6.26 3.55
C LEU A 164 -15.23 -6.83 2.33
N VAL A 165 -14.49 -7.27 1.31
CA VAL A 165 -15.10 -7.74 0.07
C VAL A 165 -15.52 -9.21 0.12
N LEU A 166 -14.77 -10.05 0.86
CA LEU A 166 -15.06 -11.49 0.94
C LEU A 166 -16.21 -11.82 1.89
N PHE A 167 -16.40 -11.02 2.93
CA PHE A 167 -17.39 -11.28 3.99
C PHE A 167 -18.55 -10.28 3.96
N GLU A 168 -18.69 -9.50 2.89
CA GLU A 168 -19.90 -8.72 2.64
C GLU A 168 -21.11 -9.66 2.60
N LYS A 169 -22.10 -9.39 3.44
CA LYS A 169 -23.40 -10.10 3.48
C LYS A 169 -24.45 -9.29 2.77
#